data_3565c121a744b1483f3d2a9bcc2e86e3
#
_entry.id   3565c121a744b1483f3d2a9bcc2e86e3
#
_cell.length_a   1.000
_cell.length_b   1.000
_cell.length_c   1.000
_cell.angle_alpha   90.00
_cell.angle_beta   90.00
_cell.angle_gamma   90.00
#
_symmetry.space_group_name_H-M   'P 1'
#
loop_
_entity.id
_entity.type
_entity.pdbx_description
1 polymer ?
#
loop_
_entity_poly.entity_id
_entity_poly.type
_entity_poly.pdbx_seq_one_letter_code
_entity_poly.pdbx_strand_id
1 'polypeptide(L)'
;MNSVTLAVASIRSRALHSTLCAAAVAAGIALLCSVFLFSQSVADGFSRNAAGIDLVVGTKGSPLQMVLSSVYHADIPAGNIEMRDYEKLKRNPRVKMAIPLALGDNYKGFRMVGTTPDYLRLYKADFASGEVFAAPFETVVGSGSGLSLGDKFAVSHGLAGNTRDVHDGHLYTVTGVLKPTGTVLDKLLITDVKSVQELHGGHDHDHQADSDHEEGGHHSKSDHGHDDDHDHDHEHAHKSDGHDHHSKAEHAHADHGHQERAGLKSQITTVLIKVRSPLDLMNLPRQINAESDIMAAVPSYEMARFVKNLGVGRNLMIVLGAGFIILSSLMLLASLASGLALRRYDLAVLRVLGATSRRLSATVLAEALIISGIGAIFGVLLGHVLAYCAVISIESLRGLVLPEALLIPRAMDVGFILIGLVSGLVASLVPSITAARTDIAGLLARGRG
;
A
#
# COMPACT_ATOMS: atom_id res chain seq x y z
N MET A 1 -37.80 13.49 -38.83
CA MET A 1 -36.97 12.65 -37.93
C MET A 1 -35.75 13.43 -37.46
N ASN A 2 -35.42 13.36 -36.18
CA ASN A 2 -34.31 14.09 -35.60
C ASN A 2 -32.98 13.26 -35.80
N SER A 3 -31.83 13.90 -35.95
CA SER A 3 -30.54 13.19 -36.15
C SER A 3 -30.26 12.19 -35.03
N VAL A 4 -30.69 12.48 -33.80
CA VAL A 4 -30.54 11.59 -32.64
C VAL A 4 -31.41 10.32 -32.77
N THR A 5 -32.66 10.45 -33.25
CA THR A 5 -33.53 9.26 -33.44
C THR A 5 -32.99 8.31 -34.51
N LEU A 6 -32.39 8.88 -35.56
CA LEU A 6 -31.71 8.11 -36.60
C LEU A 6 -30.45 7.41 -36.04
N ALA A 7 -29.66 8.12 -35.23
CA ALA A 7 -28.47 7.54 -34.58
C ALA A 7 -28.85 6.35 -33.65
N VAL A 8 -29.89 6.49 -32.83
CA VAL A 8 -30.36 5.42 -31.98
C VAL A 8 -30.87 4.23 -32.79
N ALA A 9 -31.62 4.44 -33.87
CA ALA A 9 -32.05 3.35 -34.75
C ALA A 9 -30.85 2.63 -35.40
N SER A 10 -29.81 3.40 -35.78
CA SER A 10 -28.55 2.86 -36.30
C SER A 10 -27.84 1.98 -35.27
N ILE A 11 -27.68 2.46 -34.04
CA ILE A 11 -27.07 1.71 -32.92
C ILE A 11 -27.82 0.38 -32.69
N ARG A 12 -29.15 0.42 -32.63
CA ARG A 12 -29.98 -0.79 -32.43
C ARG A 12 -29.84 -1.80 -33.56
N SER A 13 -29.77 -1.37 -34.80
CA SER A 13 -29.64 -2.28 -35.96
C SER A 13 -28.27 -2.99 -36.00
N ARG A 14 -27.26 -2.47 -35.27
CA ARG A 14 -25.89 -3.01 -35.19
C ARG A 14 -25.44 -3.17 -33.72
N ALA A 15 -26.37 -3.61 -32.86
CA ALA A 15 -26.19 -3.62 -31.42
C ALA A 15 -24.87 -4.28 -30.98
N LEU A 16 -24.50 -5.43 -31.57
CA LEU A 16 -23.26 -6.13 -31.22
C LEU A 16 -22.01 -5.28 -31.48
N HIS A 17 -21.90 -4.61 -32.63
CA HIS A 17 -20.75 -3.77 -32.92
C HIS A 17 -20.72 -2.53 -32.04
N SER A 18 -21.88 -1.91 -31.80
CA SER A 18 -22.01 -0.72 -30.96
C SER A 18 -21.66 -1.03 -29.51
N THR A 19 -22.10 -2.20 -28.99
CA THR A 19 -21.73 -2.63 -27.62
C THR A 19 -20.25 -2.96 -27.49
N LEU A 20 -19.63 -3.60 -28.48
CA LEU A 20 -18.19 -3.87 -28.47
C LEU A 20 -17.37 -2.56 -28.49
N CYS A 21 -17.78 -1.57 -29.31
CA CYS A 21 -17.14 -0.26 -29.33
C CYS A 21 -17.30 0.46 -27.97
N ALA A 22 -18.50 0.44 -27.39
CA ALA A 22 -18.74 1.04 -26.08
C ALA A 22 -17.93 0.33 -24.97
N ALA A 23 -17.85 -1.01 -25.02
CA ALA A 23 -17.05 -1.79 -24.07
C ALA A 23 -15.54 -1.50 -24.20
N ALA A 24 -15.02 -1.31 -25.42
CA ALA A 24 -13.64 -0.95 -25.64
C ALA A 24 -13.31 0.45 -25.08
N VAL A 25 -14.19 1.43 -25.29
CA VAL A 25 -14.07 2.77 -24.66
C VAL A 25 -14.15 2.64 -23.13
N ALA A 26 -15.11 1.86 -22.62
CA ALA A 26 -15.26 1.65 -21.19
C ALA A 26 -14.00 1.04 -20.56
N ALA A 27 -13.38 0.04 -21.20
CA ALA A 27 -12.17 -0.58 -20.71
C ALA A 27 -10.98 0.41 -20.60
N GLY A 28 -10.79 1.25 -21.62
CA GLY A 28 -9.75 2.28 -21.60
C GLY A 28 -9.96 3.34 -20.52
N ILE A 29 -11.18 3.84 -20.37
CA ILE A 29 -11.56 4.80 -19.34
C ILE A 29 -11.48 4.18 -17.94
N ALA A 30 -11.94 2.92 -17.78
CA ALA A 30 -11.89 2.20 -16.50
C ALA A 30 -10.46 2.04 -16.01
N LEU A 31 -9.53 1.68 -16.90
CA LEU A 31 -8.12 1.53 -16.56
C LEU A 31 -7.51 2.87 -16.10
N LEU A 32 -7.73 3.96 -16.85
CA LEU A 32 -7.23 5.28 -16.45
C LEU A 32 -7.84 5.77 -15.15
N CYS A 33 -9.16 5.64 -14.99
CA CYS A 33 -9.89 6.04 -13.81
C CYS A 33 -9.40 5.26 -12.57
N SER A 34 -9.31 3.92 -12.66
CA SER A 34 -8.90 3.07 -11.54
C SER A 34 -7.47 3.37 -11.08
N VAL A 35 -6.51 3.51 -12.02
CA VAL A 35 -5.11 3.84 -11.71
C VAL A 35 -4.99 5.21 -11.05
N PHE A 36 -5.74 6.18 -11.56
CA PHE A 36 -5.74 7.52 -11.01
C PHE A 36 -6.33 7.56 -9.59
N LEU A 37 -7.51 6.97 -9.40
CA LEU A 37 -8.18 6.88 -8.09
C LEU A 37 -7.31 6.15 -7.06
N PHE A 38 -6.73 5.02 -7.45
CA PHE A 38 -5.82 4.26 -6.61
C PHE A 38 -4.60 5.08 -6.20
N SER A 39 -3.91 5.68 -7.16
CA SER A 39 -2.70 6.50 -6.90
C SER A 39 -2.99 7.68 -5.98
N GLN A 40 -4.10 8.37 -6.20
CA GLN A 40 -4.49 9.51 -5.37
C GLN A 40 -4.88 9.06 -3.96
N SER A 41 -5.67 7.99 -3.84
CA SER A 41 -6.10 7.50 -2.53
C SER A 41 -4.95 6.99 -1.68
N VAL A 42 -3.94 6.36 -2.30
CA VAL A 42 -2.69 5.97 -1.61
C VAL A 42 -1.92 7.20 -1.15
N ALA A 43 -1.76 8.22 -1.99
CA ALA A 43 -1.07 9.47 -1.63
C ALA A 43 -1.80 10.21 -0.49
N ASP A 44 -3.13 10.29 -0.55
CA ASP A 44 -3.96 10.88 0.50
C ASP A 44 -3.85 10.10 1.81
N GLY A 45 -3.82 8.77 1.73
CA GLY A 45 -3.61 7.88 2.87
C GLY A 45 -2.25 8.12 3.55
N PHE A 46 -1.18 8.23 2.76
CA PHE A 46 0.14 8.56 3.30
C PHE A 46 0.13 9.93 3.99
N SER A 47 -0.47 10.93 3.37
CA SER A 47 -0.54 12.27 3.93
C SER A 47 -1.33 12.32 5.24
N ARG A 48 -2.45 11.60 5.34
CA ARG A 48 -3.26 11.55 6.57
C ARG A 48 -2.50 10.90 7.72
N ASN A 49 -1.83 9.77 7.46
CA ASN A 49 -1.12 9.03 8.50
C ASN A 49 0.13 9.74 8.99
N ALA A 50 0.79 10.53 8.15
CA ALA A 50 1.94 11.35 8.53
C ALA A 50 1.55 12.73 9.10
N ALA A 51 0.25 13.07 9.16
CA ALA A 51 -0.21 14.38 9.60
C ALA A 51 0.23 14.69 11.04
N GLY A 52 1.02 15.76 11.20
CA GLY A 52 1.54 16.18 12.50
C GLY A 52 2.85 15.51 12.92
N ILE A 53 3.41 14.61 12.11
CA ILE A 53 4.71 13.98 12.30
C ILE A 53 5.70 14.64 11.35
N ASP A 54 6.62 15.43 11.89
CA ASP A 54 7.62 16.11 11.09
C ASP A 54 8.87 15.27 10.87
N LEU A 55 9.29 14.51 11.91
CA LEU A 55 10.46 13.61 11.87
C LEU A 55 10.15 12.28 12.56
N VAL A 56 10.80 11.23 12.10
CA VAL A 56 10.93 9.94 12.80
C VAL A 56 12.39 9.75 13.13
N VAL A 57 12.69 9.40 14.38
CA VAL A 57 14.05 9.14 14.84
C VAL A 57 14.13 7.71 15.37
N GLY A 58 15.13 6.96 14.94
CA GLY A 58 15.34 5.57 15.31
C GLY A 58 16.78 5.11 15.06
N THR A 59 17.02 3.82 15.06
CA THR A 59 18.34 3.24 14.78
C THR A 59 18.80 3.55 13.35
N LYS A 60 20.12 3.64 13.13
CA LYS A 60 20.69 3.82 11.79
C LYS A 60 20.35 2.62 10.89
N GLY A 61 19.92 2.92 9.67
CA GLY A 61 19.53 1.92 8.69
C GLY A 61 18.84 2.57 7.48
N SER A 62 17.75 1.98 7.01
CA SER A 62 16.95 2.53 5.92
C SER A 62 15.96 3.58 6.42
N PRO A 63 16.05 4.87 5.98
CA PRO A 63 15.08 5.89 6.34
C PRO A 63 13.64 5.51 5.96
N LEU A 64 13.48 4.91 4.78
CA LEU A 64 12.17 4.46 4.30
C LEU A 64 11.59 3.35 5.19
N GLN A 65 12.38 2.33 5.56
CA GLN A 65 11.94 1.25 6.44
C GLN A 65 11.51 1.79 7.81
N MET A 66 12.30 2.72 8.38
CA MET A 66 11.96 3.37 9.64
C MET A 66 10.63 4.12 9.57
N VAL A 67 10.38 4.86 8.49
CA VAL A 67 9.11 5.56 8.27
C VAL A 67 7.96 4.57 8.06
N LEU A 68 8.14 3.52 7.24
CA LEU A 68 7.12 2.50 6.99
C LEU A 68 6.75 1.73 8.26
N SER A 69 7.73 1.38 9.09
CA SER A 69 7.49 0.63 10.33
C SER A 69 6.83 1.48 11.42
N SER A 70 7.21 2.77 11.54
CA SER A 70 6.85 3.62 12.69
C SER A 70 5.64 4.51 12.46
N VAL A 71 5.40 4.97 11.22
CA VAL A 71 4.27 5.84 10.89
C VAL A 71 3.12 5.07 10.27
N TYR A 72 3.45 4.10 9.41
CA TYR A 72 2.44 3.34 8.66
C TYR A 72 2.22 1.93 9.20
N HIS A 73 3.08 1.49 10.12
CA HIS A 73 3.05 0.15 10.71
C HIS A 73 3.00 -0.99 9.67
N ALA A 74 3.60 -0.76 8.49
CA ALA A 74 3.56 -1.65 7.33
C ALA A 74 4.83 -2.51 7.15
N ASP A 75 5.88 -2.27 7.98
CA ASP A 75 7.16 -2.96 7.88
C ASP A 75 7.68 -3.33 9.27
N ILE A 76 8.75 -4.15 9.32
CA ILE A 76 9.44 -4.53 10.56
C ILE A 76 10.46 -3.43 10.91
N PRO A 77 10.55 -3.00 12.19
CA PRO A 77 11.56 -2.05 12.61
C PRO A 77 12.98 -2.61 12.43
N ALA A 78 13.93 -1.72 12.09
CA ALA A 78 15.33 -2.09 11.88
C ALA A 78 16.10 -2.37 13.19
N GLY A 79 15.55 -1.96 14.33
CA GLY A 79 16.16 -2.11 15.65
C GLY A 79 15.61 -1.12 16.66
N ASN A 80 16.22 -1.07 17.83
CA ASN A 80 15.82 -0.23 18.95
C ASN A 80 16.86 0.86 19.23
N ILE A 81 16.42 1.92 19.90
CA ILE A 81 17.24 3.00 20.45
C ILE A 81 17.04 3.07 21.98
N GLU A 82 17.93 3.72 22.66
CA GLU A 82 17.85 3.84 24.10
C GLU A 82 16.83 4.90 24.54
N MET A 83 16.17 4.66 25.67
CA MET A 83 15.24 5.62 26.28
C MET A 83 15.92 6.95 26.60
N ARG A 84 17.23 6.95 26.87
CA ARG A 84 18.01 8.19 27.09
C ARG A 84 18.02 9.10 25.87
N ASP A 85 17.97 8.54 24.66
CA ASP A 85 17.94 9.34 23.42
C ASP A 85 16.58 9.99 23.23
N TYR A 86 15.49 9.30 23.56
CA TYR A 86 14.17 9.92 23.64
C TYR A 86 14.14 11.09 24.64
N GLU A 87 14.69 10.91 25.82
CA GLU A 87 14.73 11.99 26.83
C GLU A 87 15.56 13.20 26.38
N LYS A 88 16.68 12.97 25.66
CA LYS A 88 17.46 14.06 25.04
C LYS A 88 16.64 14.79 23.97
N LEU A 89 15.96 14.04 23.09
CA LEU A 89 15.11 14.61 22.03
C LEU A 89 13.94 15.41 22.62
N LYS A 90 13.29 14.89 23.66
CA LYS A 90 12.17 15.54 24.34
C LYS A 90 12.56 16.87 24.99
N ARG A 91 13.82 16.97 25.52
CA ARG A 91 14.35 18.21 26.14
C ARG A 91 14.92 19.18 25.11
N ASN A 92 15.02 18.80 23.83
CA ASN A 92 15.59 19.69 22.80
C ASN A 92 14.65 20.88 22.55
N PRO A 93 15.13 22.13 22.62
CA PRO A 93 14.29 23.33 22.48
C PRO A 93 13.64 23.46 21.09
N ARG A 94 14.17 22.78 20.07
CA ARG A 94 13.60 22.76 18.71
C ARG A 94 12.44 21.78 18.58
N VAL A 95 12.28 20.88 19.54
CA VAL A 95 11.20 19.86 19.55
C VAL A 95 9.99 20.43 20.28
N LYS A 96 8.83 20.36 19.62
CA LYS A 96 7.54 20.73 20.19
C LYS A 96 6.89 19.57 20.90
N MET A 97 7.00 18.36 20.33
CA MET A 97 6.43 17.11 20.84
C MET A 97 7.35 15.97 20.45
N ALA A 98 7.59 15.04 21.35
CA ALA A 98 8.31 13.81 21.12
C ALA A 98 7.48 12.65 21.68
N ILE A 99 7.15 11.67 20.86
CA ILE A 99 6.32 10.52 21.21
C ILE A 99 7.15 9.25 21.01
N PRO A 100 7.44 8.47 22.06
CA PRO A 100 8.15 7.21 21.93
C PRO A 100 7.24 6.12 21.38
N LEU A 101 7.78 5.23 20.56
CA LEU A 101 7.11 4.03 20.08
C LEU A 101 7.96 2.80 20.42
N ALA A 102 7.36 1.82 21.05
CA ALA A 102 7.89 0.46 21.22
C ALA A 102 7.05 -0.50 20.39
N LEU A 103 7.68 -1.17 19.43
CA LEU A 103 7.06 -2.05 18.44
C LEU A 103 7.69 -3.43 18.52
N GLY A 104 6.93 -4.49 18.25
CA GLY A 104 7.48 -5.85 18.22
C GLY A 104 6.42 -6.92 18.33
N ASP A 105 5.32 -6.62 19.00
CA ASP A 105 4.28 -7.58 19.31
C ASP A 105 3.03 -7.38 18.45
N ASN A 106 2.22 -8.43 18.36
CA ASN A 106 0.95 -8.41 17.68
C ASN A 106 -0.09 -9.30 18.35
N TYR A 107 -1.36 -9.07 18.05
CA TYR A 107 -2.47 -9.95 18.35
C TYR A 107 -3.27 -10.21 17.10
N LYS A 108 -3.27 -11.45 16.60
CA LYS A 108 -4.01 -11.86 15.39
C LYS A 108 -3.77 -10.96 14.16
N GLY A 109 -2.53 -10.46 14.00
CA GLY A 109 -2.16 -9.55 12.91
C GLY A 109 -2.39 -8.07 13.21
N PHE A 110 -3.01 -7.71 14.32
CA PHE A 110 -3.08 -6.32 14.79
C PHE A 110 -1.82 -5.98 15.59
N ARG A 111 -1.08 -4.97 15.12
CA ARG A 111 0.18 -4.59 15.76
C ARG A 111 -0.06 -3.92 17.10
N MET A 112 0.71 -4.35 18.12
CA MET A 112 0.80 -3.69 19.41
C MET A 112 1.78 -2.53 19.32
N VAL A 113 1.39 -1.38 19.88
CA VAL A 113 2.20 -0.14 19.94
C VAL A 113 2.26 0.34 21.38
N GLY A 114 3.41 0.17 22.02
CA GLY A 114 3.71 0.79 23.30
C GLY A 114 4.08 2.26 23.10
N THR A 115 3.34 3.19 23.73
CA THR A 115 3.53 4.62 23.52
C THR A 115 3.02 5.45 24.71
N THR A 116 2.83 6.75 24.50
CA THR A 116 2.20 7.65 25.48
C THR A 116 0.84 8.13 24.96
N PRO A 117 -0.06 8.63 25.83
CA PRO A 117 -1.35 9.17 25.42
C PRO A 117 -1.29 10.30 24.36
N ASP A 118 -0.12 10.93 24.21
CA ASP A 118 0.10 11.95 23.20
C ASP A 118 -0.01 11.41 21.77
N TYR A 119 0.18 10.10 21.58
CA TYR A 119 0.00 9.44 20.28
C TYR A 119 -1.47 9.49 19.83
N LEU A 120 -2.43 9.23 20.72
CA LEU A 120 -3.85 9.37 20.42
C LEU A 120 -4.25 10.83 20.17
N ARG A 121 -3.66 11.77 20.93
CA ARG A 121 -3.89 13.23 20.74
C ARG A 121 -3.34 13.72 19.40
N LEU A 122 -2.22 13.18 18.93
CA LEU A 122 -1.63 13.52 17.63
C LEU A 122 -2.62 13.28 16.49
N TYR A 123 -3.33 12.15 16.51
CA TYR A 123 -4.35 11.78 15.53
C TYR A 123 -5.75 12.32 15.84
N LYS A 124 -5.92 13.05 16.95
CA LYS A 124 -7.23 13.54 17.43
C LYS A 124 -8.26 12.41 17.52
N ALA A 125 -7.82 11.26 18.03
CA ALA A 125 -8.67 10.09 18.13
C ALA A 125 -9.75 10.27 19.20
N ASP A 126 -11.01 9.98 18.83
CA ASP A 126 -12.16 9.96 19.73
C ASP A 126 -12.46 8.52 20.17
N PHE A 127 -13.01 8.38 21.37
CA PHE A 127 -13.45 7.09 21.89
C PHE A 127 -14.90 6.80 21.51
N ALA A 128 -15.16 5.57 21.06
CA ALA A 128 -16.52 5.03 20.94
C ALA A 128 -17.03 4.55 22.30
N SER A 129 -16.11 3.95 23.13
CA SER A 129 -16.39 3.53 24.51
C SER A 129 -15.10 3.49 25.31
N GLY A 130 -15.19 3.60 26.64
CA GLY A 130 -14.06 3.59 27.54
C GLY A 130 -13.20 4.85 27.49
N GLU A 131 -11.95 4.71 27.91
CA GLU A 131 -10.99 5.80 28.07
C GLU A 131 -9.57 5.37 27.74
N VAL A 132 -8.63 6.33 27.77
CA VAL A 132 -7.20 6.04 27.56
C VAL A 132 -6.63 5.19 28.71
N PHE A 133 -5.64 4.36 28.39
CA PHE A 133 -4.90 3.57 29.38
C PHE A 133 -4.25 4.48 30.44
N ALA A 134 -4.31 4.06 31.70
CA ALA A 134 -3.70 4.72 32.86
C ALA A 134 -2.65 3.86 33.56
N ALA A 135 -2.71 2.55 33.40
CA ALA A 135 -1.81 1.58 34.00
C ALA A 135 -1.15 0.66 32.95
N PRO A 136 -0.02 0.00 33.29
CA PRO A 136 0.56 -1.04 32.45
C PRO A 136 -0.45 -2.14 32.12
N PHE A 137 -0.31 -2.75 30.93
CA PHE A 137 -1.20 -3.80 30.39
C PHE A 137 -2.65 -3.38 30.15
N GLU A 138 -2.97 -2.10 30.25
CA GLU A 138 -4.18 -1.53 29.71
C GLU A 138 -3.99 -1.16 28.24
N THR A 139 -5.03 -1.34 27.42
CA THR A 139 -4.94 -1.17 25.96
C THR A 139 -6.14 -0.45 25.41
N VAL A 140 -5.87 0.54 24.57
CA VAL A 140 -6.86 1.15 23.67
C VAL A 140 -6.78 0.45 22.32
N VAL A 141 -7.91 0.03 21.79
CA VAL A 141 -7.99 -0.70 20.53
C VAL A 141 -8.61 0.12 19.42
N GLY A 142 -8.06 -0.02 18.21
CA GLY A 142 -8.63 0.58 17.00
C GLY A 142 -9.97 -0.04 16.61
N SER A 143 -10.80 0.72 15.91
CA SER A 143 -12.17 0.32 15.50
C SER A 143 -12.23 -0.96 14.65
N GLY A 144 -11.14 -1.31 13.96
CA GLY A 144 -11.05 -2.50 13.13
C GLY A 144 -10.60 -3.78 13.84
N SER A 145 -10.25 -3.70 15.14
CA SER A 145 -9.68 -4.83 15.91
C SER A 145 -10.67 -5.97 16.20
N GLY A 146 -11.98 -5.65 16.23
CA GLY A 146 -13.03 -6.58 16.65
C GLY A 146 -13.07 -6.86 18.14
N LEU A 147 -12.21 -6.21 18.95
CA LEU A 147 -12.19 -6.32 20.41
C LEU A 147 -13.16 -5.31 21.05
N SER A 148 -13.71 -5.71 22.19
CA SER A 148 -14.67 -4.92 22.97
C SER A 148 -14.08 -4.47 24.31
N LEU A 149 -14.69 -3.45 24.91
CA LEU A 149 -14.29 -2.96 26.23
C LEU A 149 -14.33 -4.09 27.26
N GLY A 150 -13.25 -4.24 28.02
CA GLY A 150 -13.10 -5.27 29.04
C GLY A 150 -12.56 -6.62 28.53
N ASP A 151 -12.40 -6.81 27.22
CA ASP A 151 -11.77 -8.02 26.67
C ASP A 151 -10.33 -8.15 27.18
N LYS A 152 -9.90 -9.40 27.36
CA LYS A 152 -8.53 -9.74 27.75
C LYS A 152 -7.88 -10.60 26.67
N PHE A 153 -6.61 -10.31 26.36
CA PHE A 153 -5.87 -11.04 25.34
C PHE A 153 -4.37 -11.06 25.65
N ALA A 154 -3.69 -12.09 25.14
CA ALA A 154 -2.24 -12.20 25.15
C ALA A 154 -1.67 -11.85 23.78
N VAL A 155 -0.48 -11.28 23.73
CA VAL A 155 0.23 -10.92 22.50
C VAL A 155 1.29 -11.95 22.15
N SER A 156 1.69 -11.98 20.88
CA SER A 156 2.77 -12.81 20.36
C SER A 156 3.81 -11.97 19.64
N HIS A 157 5.06 -12.47 19.57
CA HIS A 157 6.12 -11.80 18.83
C HIS A 157 5.92 -11.87 17.30
N GLY A 158 6.38 -10.83 16.60
CA GLY A 158 6.45 -10.74 15.16
C GLY A 158 5.19 -10.20 14.48
N LEU A 159 5.17 -10.20 13.13
CA LEU A 159 4.06 -9.70 12.30
C LEU A 159 3.10 -10.79 11.83
N ALA A 160 3.57 -12.02 11.72
CA ALA A 160 2.78 -13.17 11.31
C ALA A 160 2.28 -13.92 12.53
N GLY A 161 0.99 -14.24 12.60
CA GLY A 161 0.33 -14.94 13.71
C GLY A 161 0.83 -16.37 13.94
N ASN A 162 2.14 -16.57 14.08
CA ASN A 162 2.74 -17.81 14.50
C ASN A 162 2.50 -17.96 16.01
N THR A 163 1.58 -18.82 16.37
CA THR A 163 1.12 -19.13 17.73
C THR A 163 2.16 -19.81 18.64
N ARG A 164 3.43 -19.86 18.26
CA ARG A 164 4.45 -20.59 19.04
C ARG A 164 5.09 -19.81 20.18
N ASP A 165 5.03 -18.47 20.14
CA ASP A 165 5.61 -17.61 21.19
C ASP A 165 4.55 -16.64 21.73
N VAL A 166 3.52 -17.19 22.38
CA VAL A 166 2.50 -16.39 23.06
C VAL A 166 2.98 -16.11 24.48
N HIS A 167 2.97 -14.85 24.88
CA HIS A 167 3.28 -14.44 26.26
C HIS A 167 2.09 -14.72 27.18
N ASP A 168 1.93 -15.98 27.62
CA ASP A 168 0.84 -16.40 28.54
C ASP A 168 0.93 -15.75 29.91
N GLY A 169 2.06 -15.13 30.25
CA GLY A 169 2.31 -14.55 31.58
C GLY A 169 1.63 -13.18 31.83
N HIS A 170 1.27 -12.44 30.77
CA HIS A 170 0.71 -11.09 30.92
C HIS A 170 -0.47 -10.87 29.94
N LEU A 171 -1.66 -10.68 30.53
CA LEU A 171 -2.88 -10.38 29.77
C LEU A 171 -3.08 -8.86 29.67
N TYR A 172 -3.28 -8.39 28.46
CA TYR A 172 -3.74 -7.03 28.20
C TYR A 172 -5.25 -6.92 28.36
N THR A 173 -5.72 -5.83 28.97
CA THR A 173 -7.14 -5.55 29.17
C THR A 173 -7.56 -4.34 28.32
N VAL A 174 -8.62 -4.46 27.55
CA VAL A 174 -9.15 -3.36 26.74
C VAL A 174 -9.87 -2.34 27.63
N THR A 175 -9.30 -1.13 27.75
CA THR A 175 -9.87 0.00 28.51
C THR A 175 -10.56 1.04 27.63
N GLY A 176 -10.30 1.04 26.33
CA GLY A 176 -10.92 1.94 25.40
C GLY A 176 -11.01 1.39 23.98
N VAL A 177 -12.07 1.74 23.28
CA VAL A 177 -12.30 1.44 21.88
C VAL A 177 -12.43 2.73 21.10
N LEU A 178 -11.62 2.92 20.05
CA LEU A 178 -11.63 4.13 19.23
C LEU A 178 -12.81 4.14 18.25
N LYS A 179 -13.33 5.33 17.95
CA LYS A 179 -14.15 5.55 16.74
C LYS A 179 -13.30 5.35 15.49
N PRO A 180 -13.90 5.01 14.34
CA PRO A 180 -13.16 4.97 13.07
C PRO A 180 -12.46 6.30 12.80
N THR A 181 -11.14 6.26 12.64
CA THR A 181 -10.29 7.44 12.40
C THR A 181 -9.95 7.60 10.92
N GLY A 182 -10.03 6.54 10.14
CA GLY A 182 -9.54 6.48 8.76
C GLY A 182 -8.02 6.56 8.67
N THR A 183 -7.32 6.23 9.75
CA THR A 183 -5.85 6.20 9.87
C THR A 183 -5.37 4.82 10.28
N VAL A 184 -4.05 4.67 10.44
CA VAL A 184 -3.44 3.42 10.94
C VAL A 184 -3.96 3.01 12.30
N LEU A 185 -4.43 3.96 13.13
CA LEU A 185 -4.98 3.69 14.46
C LEU A 185 -6.11 2.66 14.44
N ASP A 186 -6.90 2.61 13.38
CA ASP A 186 -8.03 1.68 13.26
C ASP A 186 -7.61 0.20 13.30
N LYS A 187 -6.32 -0.08 13.05
CA LYS A 187 -5.72 -1.42 13.06
C LYS A 187 -4.65 -1.63 14.12
N LEU A 188 -4.56 -0.75 15.11
CA LEU A 188 -3.55 -0.83 16.16
C LEU A 188 -4.18 -1.20 17.50
N LEU A 189 -3.35 -1.83 18.33
CA LEU A 189 -3.55 -2.02 19.75
C LEU A 189 -2.55 -1.12 20.46
N ILE A 190 -3.02 -0.16 21.25
CA ILE A 190 -2.20 0.94 21.77
C ILE A 190 -2.15 0.84 23.29
N THR A 191 -0.96 0.74 23.86
CA THR A 191 -0.73 0.56 25.29
C THR A 191 0.35 1.52 25.81
N ASP A 192 0.54 1.59 27.12
CA ASP A 192 1.66 2.32 27.70
C ASP A 192 3.02 1.70 27.27
N VAL A 193 4.00 2.55 26.96
CA VAL A 193 5.34 2.09 26.57
C VAL A 193 5.98 1.17 27.60
N LYS A 194 5.67 1.38 28.89
CA LYS A 194 6.16 0.55 30.01
C LYS A 194 5.67 -0.90 29.91
N SER A 195 4.43 -1.12 29.44
CA SER A 195 3.88 -2.47 29.27
C SER A 195 4.74 -3.32 28.34
N VAL A 196 5.17 -2.74 27.22
CA VAL A 196 6.06 -3.42 26.26
C VAL A 196 7.45 -3.63 26.84
N GLN A 197 7.97 -2.63 27.59
CA GLN A 197 9.27 -2.74 28.24
C GLN A 197 9.30 -3.79 29.36
N GLU A 198 8.22 -3.92 30.15
CA GLU A 198 8.08 -4.94 31.20
C GLU A 198 7.97 -6.35 30.61
N LEU A 199 7.22 -6.48 29.50
CA LEU A 199 7.07 -7.76 28.80
C LEU A 199 8.42 -8.31 28.30
N HIS A 200 9.27 -7.44 27.75
CA HIS A 200 10.58 -7.83 27.22
C HIS A 200 11.72 -7.78 28.24
N GLY A 201 11.51 -7.14 29.38
CA GLY A 201 12.51 -7.06 30.47
C GLY A 201 12.48 -8.18 31.46
N GLY A 202 11.48 -9.06 31.44
CA GLY A 202 11.22 -10.12 32.40
C GLY A 202 11.61 -11.56 32.01
N HIS A 203 11.90 -11.82 30.75
CA HIS A 203 12.25 -13.16 30.28
C HIS A 203 13.75 -13.43 30.37
N ASP A 204 14.26 -13.66 31.58
CA ASP A 204 15.38 -14.54 31.79
C ASP A 204 14.85 -16.00 31.69
N HIS A 205 14.89 -16.56 30.50
CA HIS A 205 14.74 -18.02 30.38
C HIS A 205 15.96 -18.66 30.95
N ASP A 206 15.81 -19.19 32.17
CA ASP A 206 16.60 -20.28 32.71
C ASP A 206 16.46 -21.48 31.75
N HIS A 207 17.28 -21.53 30.73
CA HIS A 207 17.62 -22.82 30.13
C HIS A 207 18.59 -23.51 31.08
N GLN A 208 18.05 -24.04 32.19
CA GLN A 208 18.70 -25.13 32.90
C GLN A 208 18.73 -26.30 31.91
N ALA A 209 19.89 -26.52 31.35
CA ALA A 209 20.23 -27.77 30.69
C ALA A 209 20.21 -28.84 31.78
N ASP A 210 19.12 -29.55 31.91
CA ASP A 210 19.10 -30.84 32.63
C ASP A 210 19.98 -31.82 31.85
N SER A 211 21.23 -31.89 32.25
CA SER A 211 22.15 -32.96 31.90
C SER A 211 21.95 -34.10 32.88
N ASP A 212 20.90 -34.86 32.72
CA ASP A 212 20.80 -36.17 33.36
C ASP A 212 21.59 -37.18 32.50
N HIS A 213 22.80 -37.46 33.01
CA HIS A 213 23.55 -38.66 32.66
C HIS A 213 22.86 -39.87 33.31
N GLU A 214 22.17 -40.68 32.54
CA GLU A 214 21.95 -42.08 32.87
C GLU A 214 22.88 -42.95 32.02
N GLU A 215 23.86 -43.52 32.72
CA GLU A 215 24.61 -44.69 32.27
C GLU A 215 23.68 -45.91 32.24
N GLY A 216 23.67 -46.64 31.16
CA GLY A 216 23.00 -47.95 31.09
C GLY A 216 23.34 -48.67 29.81
N GLY A 217 24.35 -49.55 29.86
CA GLY A 217 24.80 -50.34 28.73
C GLY A 217 23.82 -51.43 28.29
N HIS A 218 23.96 -51.89 27.10
CA HIS A 218 24.13 -53.32 26.70
C HIS A 218 24.12 -53.48 25.18
N HIS A 219 25.23 -54.13 24.73
CA HIS A 219 25.42 -55.00 23.57
C HIS A 219 24.25 -55.34 22.65
N SER A 220 24.49 -55.22 21.33
CA SER A 220 24.68 -56.43 20.50
C SER A 220 25.05 -56.11 19.02
N LYS A 221 25.85 -57.05 18.51
CA LYS A 221 26.44 -57.13 17.16
C LYS A 221 25.39 -57.36 16.06
N SER A 222 25.73 -56.86 14.83
CA SER A 222 25.71 -57.55 13.52
C SER A 222 26.13 -56.54 12.47
N ASP A 223 27.28 -56.57 11.92
CA ASP A 223 27.83 -57.31 10.81
C ASP A 223 27.04 -57.15 9.51
N HIS A 224 27.58 -56.37 8.57
CA HIS A 224 27.72 -56.64 7.16
C HIS A 224 28.49 -55.49 6.47
N GLY A 225 29.64 -55.95 5.89
CA GLY A 225 30.52 -55.15 5.05
C GLY A 225 29.98 -54.97 3.65
N HIS A 226 30.58 -54.00 2.98
CA HIS A 226 30.99 -54.11 1.60
C HIS A 226 31.97 -52.96 1.28
N ASP A 227 33.07 -53.41 0.69
CA ASP A 227 34.18 -52.67 0.13
C ASP A 227 33.75 -51.68 -0.95
N ASP A 228 34.52 -50.61 -1.11
CA ASP A 228 35.23 -50.33 -2.36
C ASP A 228 36.11 -49.06 -2.23
N ASP A 229 37.33 -49.28 -2.71
CA ASP A 229 38.48 -48.41 -2.84
C ASP A 229 38.23 -47.10 -3.57
N HIS A 230 38.96 -46.04 -3.15
CA HIS A 230 39.77 -45.24 -4.06
C HIS A 230 40.76 -44.35 -3.32
N ASP A 231 42.03 -44.65 -3.56
CA ASP A 231 43.22 -43.87 -3.26
C ASP A 231 43.21 -42.47 -3.84
N HIS A 232 43.70 -41.51 -3.08
CA HIS A 232 44.62 -40.50 -3.59
C HIS A 232 45.45 -39.87 -2.46
N ASP A 233 46.75 -40.23 -2.51
CA ASP A 233 47.85 -39.61 -1.79
C ASP A 233 48.00 -38.12 -2.05
N HIS A 234 48.30 -37.35 -1.03
CA HIS A 234 49.30 -36.29 -1.09
C HIS A 234 49.87 -36.00 0.31
N GLU A 235 51.11 -36.46 0.47
CA GLU A 235 52.03 -36.04 1.54
C GLU A 235 52.32 -34.56 1.50
N HIS A 236 52.38 -33.91 2.64
CA HIS A 236 53.44 -32.95 2.98
C HIS A 236 53.64 -32.87 4.50
N ALA A 237 54.77 -33.35 4.91
CA ALA A 237 55.36 -33.20 6.23
C ALA A 237 55.95 -31.79 6.42
N HIS A 238 55.81 -31.21 7.63
CA HIS A 238 56.92 -30.52 8.31
C HIS A 238 56.62 -30.27 9.79
N LYS A 239 57.37 -30.94 10.57
CA LYS A 239 58.23 -30.60 11.72
C LYS A 239 57.68 -29.80 12.86
N SER A 240 57.71 -30.48 14.00
CA SER A 240 57.75 -30.08 15.41
C SER A 240 58.84 -29.04 15.71
N ASP A 241 58.52 -28.08 16.58
CA ASP A 241 59.43 -27.70 17.67
C ASP A 241 58.58 -27.16 18.84
N GLY A 242 58.84 -27.73 20.00
CA GLY A 242 58.20 -27.38 21.25
C GLY A 242 58.87 -26.21 21.96
N HIS A 243 58.13 -25.49 22.73
CA HIS A 243 58.61 -24.78 23.92
C HIS A 243 57.51 -24.66 24.99
N ASP A 244 57.73 -25.26 26.14
CA ASP A 244 57.06 -25.06 27.40
C ASP A 244 57.27 -23.62 27.88
N HIS A 245 56.23 -22.95 28.27
CA HIS A 245 56.26 -21.98 29.37
C HIS A 245 54.90 -21.88 30.08
N HIS A 246 54.91 -22.41 31.30
CA HIS A 246 53.91 -22.13 32.32
C HIS A 246 53.97 -20.67 32.75
N SER A 247 52.83 -19.93 32.61
CA SER A 247 52.57 -18.78 33.46
C SER A 247 51.09 -18.78 33.87
N LYS A 248 50.86 -18.99 35.17
CA LYS A 248 49.58 -18.73 35.81
C LYS A 248 49.23 -17.25 35.66
N ALA A 249 48.16 -16.97 34.96
CA ALA A 249 47.47 -15.66 35.03
C ALA A 249 46.13 -15.89 35.69
N GLU A 250 45.96 -15.27 36.86
CA GLU A 250 44.68 -15.15 37.57
C GLU A 250 43.66 -14.49 36.69
N HIS A 251 42.59 -15.18 36.34
CA HIS A 251 41.46 -14.59 35.68
C HIS A 251 40.61 -13.82 36.71
N ALA A 252 40.79 -12.51 36.76
CA ALA A 252 39.80 -11.62 37.31
C ALA A 252 38.54 -11.68 36.39
N HIS A 253 37.51 -12.35 36.90
CA HIS A 253 36.18 -12.26 36.27
C HIS A 253 35.67 -10.83 36.49
N ALA A 254 35.86 -10.00 35.49
CA ALA A 254 35.20 -8.71 35.41
C ALA A 254 33.70 -8.94 35.19
N ASP A 255 32.94 -8.43 36.15
CA ASP A 255 31.48 -8.40 36.17
C ASP A 255 30.92 -7.53 35.00
N HIS A 256 30.86 -8.12 33.82
CA HIS A 256 30.24 -7.48 32.61
C HIS A 256 28.74 -7.81 32.47
N GLY A 257 28.18 -8.69 33.32
CA GLY A 257 26.82 -9.19 33.19
C GLY A 257 25.71 -8.24 33.65
N HIS A 258 26.04 -7.26 34.53
CA HIS A 258 25.02 -6.40 35.14
C HIS A 258 24.73 -5.11 34.34
N GLN A 259 25.63 -4.65 33.48
CA GLN A 259 25.39 -3.44 32.67
C GLN A 259 24.56 -3.72 31.39
N GLU A 260 24.67 -4.89 30.77
CA GLU A 260 23.84 -5.26 29.64
C GLU A 260 22.37 -5.50 30.03
N ARG A 261 22.13 -6.09 31.22
CA ARG A 261 20.77 -6.36 31.73
C ARG A 261 19.97 -5.09 32.07
N ALA A 262 20.65 -4.04 32.55
CA ALA A 262 20.01 -2.73 32.76
C ALA A 262 19.69 -1.98 31.49
N GLY A 263 20.43 -2.19 30.39
CA GLY A 263 20.26 -1.57 29.09
C GLY A 263 19.02 -2.07 28.35
N LEU A 264 18.68 -3.35 28.42
CA LEU A 264 17.51 -3.94 27.74
C LEU A 264 16.16 -3.45 28.29
N LYS A 265 16.10 -3.09 29.58
CA LYS A 265 14.87 -2.59 30.24
C LYS A 265 14.45 -1.18 29.82
N SER A 266 15.23 -0.48 29.02
CA SER A 266 15.02 0.94 28.71
C SER A 266 15.13 1.27 27.22
N GLN A 267 14.69 0.35 26.37
CA GLN A 267 14.72 0.53 24.91
C GLN A 267 13.34 0.87 24.34
N ILE A 268 13.35 1.61 23.24
CA ILE A 268 12.20 1.90 22.39
C ILE A 268 12.60 1.73 20.93
N THR A 269 11.64 1.57 20.05
CA THR A 269 11.93 1.37 18.63
C THR A 269 12.23 2.69 17.93
N THR A 270 11.39 3.70 18.12
CA THR A 270 11.51 5.00 17.44
C THR A 270 10.86 6.12 18.25
N VAL A 271 11.15 7.36 17.86
CA VAL A 271 10.49 8.57 18.39
C VAL A 271 9.88 9.34 17.24
N LEU A 272 8.57 9.61 17.34
CA LEU A 272 7.89 10.55 16.45
C LEU A 272 8.08 11.98 16.99
N ILE A 273 8.50 12.89 16.13
CA ILE A 273 8.81 14.26 16.53
C ILE A 273 7.96 15.24 15.73
N LYS A 274 7.43 16.22 16.45
CA LYS A 274 6.93 17.47 15.88
C LYS A 274 7.88 18.60 16.24
N VAL A 275 8.38 19.33 15.24
CA VAL A 275 9.28 20.45 15.45
C VAL A 275 8.52 21.74 15.74
N ARG A 276 9.22 22.77 16.27
CA ARG A 276 8.61 24.08 16.57
C ARG A 276 8.55 25.00 15.36
N SER A 277 9.51 24.88 14.45
CA SER A 277 9.59 25.76 13.28
C SER A 277 9.98 24.99 12.01
N PRO A 278 9.64 25.51 10.82
CA PRO A 278 10.09 24.93 9.55
C PRO A 278 11.62 24.89 9.39
N LEU A 279 12.36 25.82 10.01
CA LEU A 279 13.81 25.81 9.99
C LEU A 279 14.38 24.63 10.78
N ASP A 280 13.73 24.26 11.87
CA ASP A 280 14.12 23.10 12.66
C ASP A 280 13.94 21.80 11.88
N LEU A 281 12.94 21.72 11.01
CA LEU A 281 12.73 20.57 10.12
C LEU A 281 13.90 20.37 9.15
N MET A 282 14.59 21.43 8.74
CA MET A 282 15.75 21.34 7.86
C MET A 282 17.05 21.02 8.62
N ASN A 283 17.22 21.57 9.81
CA ASN A 283 18.48 21.54 10.54
C ASN A 283 18.58 20.34 11.51
N LEU A 284 17.49 20.00 12.21
CA LEU A 284 17.50 18.96 13.24
C LEU A 284 17.84 17.56 12.68
N PRO A 285 17.32 17.13 11.52
CA PRO A 285 17.70 15.84 10.95
C PRO A 285 19.19 15.76 10.59
N ARG A 286 19.74 16.85 10.05
CA ARG A 286 21.17 16.91 9.69
C ARG A 286 22.06 16.80 10.92
N GLN A 287 21.68 17.50 11.99
CA GLN A 287 22.41 17.43 13.25
C GLN A 287 22.34 16.03 13.86
N ILE A 288 21.16 15.43 13.97
CA ILE A 288 21.00 14.08 14.51
C ILE A 288 21.81 13.07 13.69
N ASN A 289 21.73 13.14 12.37
CA ASN A 289 22.41 12.17 11.48
C ASN A 289 23.93 12.31 11.50
N ALA A 290 24.48 13.49 11.82
CA ALA A 290 25.90 13.77 11.86
C ALA A 290 26.54 13.46 13.23
N GLU A 291 25.82 13.71 14.33
CA GLU A 291 26.39 13.78 15.69
C GLU A 291 26.02 12.57 16.56
N SER A 292 25.15 11.66 16.11
CA SER A 292 24.67 10.57 16.96
C SER A 292 24.61 9.22 16.23
N ASP A 293 24.47 8.13 16.99
CA ASP A 293 24.29 6.78 16.48
C ASP A 293 22.86 6.48 16.02
N ILE A 294 21.93 7.41 16.26
CA ILE A 294 20.55 7.36 15.79
C ILE A 294 20.40 8.12 14.47
N MET A 295 19.32 7.88 13.76
CA MET A 295 19.00 8.48 12.48
C MET A 295 17.64 9.18 12.54
N ALA A 296 17.56 10.34 11.89
CA ALA A 296 16.29 11.06 11.67
C ALA A 296 15.90 11.03 10.20
N ALA A 297 14.63 10.73 9.94
CA ALA A 297 14.02 10.77 8.61
C ALA A 297 12.78 11.67 8.61
N VAL A 298 12.53 12.33 7.47
CA VAL A 298 11.35 13.16 7.24
C VAL A 298 10.31 12.32 6.51
N PRO A 299 9.16 11.94 7.13
CA PRO A 299 8.18 11.04 6.52
C PRO A 299 7.66 11.52 5.18
N SER A 300 7.36 12.81 5.05
CA SER A 300 6.86 13.39 3.79
C SER A 300 7.87 13.28 2.65
N TYR A 301 9.16 13.41 2.92
CA TYR A 301 10.23 13.27 1.92
C TYR A 301 10.39 11.81 1.48
N GLU A 302 10.47 10.88 2.43
CA GLU A 302 10.64 9.46 2.14
C GLU A 302 9.43 8.91 1.38
N MET A 303 8.21 9.31 1.75
CA MET A 303 7.01 8.90 1.04
C MET A 303 6.88 9.51 -0.35
N ALA A 304 7.26 10.79 -0.51
CA ALA A 304 7.30 11.40 -1.84
C ALA A 304 8.28 10.67 -2.78
N ARG A 305 9.45 10.29 -2.26
CA ARG A 305 10.45 9.49 -2.97
C ARG A 305 9.94 8.09 -3.30
N PHE A 306 9.30 7.43 -2.35
CA PHE A 306 8.68 6.12 -2.53
C PHE A 306 7.59 6.15 -3.61
N VAL A 307 6.65 7.08 -3.52
CA VAL A 307 5.57 7.27 -4.52
C VAL A 307 6.14 7.65 -5.89
N LYS A 308 7.21 8.46 -5.95
CA LYS A 308 7.90 8.77 -7.21
C LYS A 308 8.49 7.52 -7.86
N ASN A 309 9.10 6.64 -7.08
CA ASN A 309 9.65 5.38 -7.59
C ASN A 309 8.54 4.42 -8.07
N LEU A 310 7.41 4.37 -7.38
CA LEU A 310 6.20 3.66 -7.84
C LEU A 310 5.58 4.31 -9.09
N GLY A 311 5.90 5.58 -9.36
CA GLY A 311 5.37 6.35 -10.49
C GLY A 311 5.71 5.76 -11.86
N VAL A 312 6.74 4.95 -11.98
CA VAL A 312 7.06 4.21 -13.23
C VAL A 312 5.91 3.26 -13.57
N GLY A 313 5.43 2.47 -12.60
CA GLY A 313 4.28 1.58 -12.80
C GLY A 313 3.00 2.35 -13.14
N ARG A 314 2.73 3.46 -12.43
CA ARG A 314 1.60 4.35 -12.72
C ARG A 314 1.68 4.90 -14.15
N ASN A 315 2.85 5.41 -14.58
CA ASN A 315 3.02 5.97 -15.91
C ASN A 315 2.83 4.91 -16.99
N LEU A 316 3.32 3.69 -16.79
CA LEU A 316 3.08 2.56 -17.68
C LEU A 316 1.58 2.28 -17.83
N MET A 317 0.83 2.25 -16.73
CA MET A 317 -0.62 2.03 -16.75
C MET A 317 -1.37 3.17 -17.45
N ILE A 318 -0.92 4.42 -17.28
CA ILE A 318 -1.48 5.58 -18.02
C ILE A 318 -1.24 5.42 -19.53
N VAL A 319 -0.02 5.02 -19.94
CA VAL A 319 0.30 4.78 -21.36
C VAL A 319 -0.55 3.64 -21.93
N LEU A 320 -0.72 2.55 -21.19
CA LEU A 320 -1.60 1.45 -21.59
C LEU A 320 -3.06 1.90 -21.71
N GLY A 321 -3.58 2.66 -20.74
CA GLY A 321 -4.94 3.21 -20.80
C GLY A 321 -5.15 4.15 -21.97
N ALA A 322 -4.19 5.03 -22.26
CA ALA A 322 -4.21 5.89 -23.44
C ALA A 322 -4.16 5.07 -24.74
N GLY A 323 -3.35 4.02 -24.78
CA GLY A 323 -3.30 3.06 -25.88
C GLY A 323 -4.67 2.38 -26.12
N PHE A 324 -5.35 1.96 -25.06
CA PHE A 324 -6.71 1.42 -25.17
C PHE A 324 -7.72 2.44 -25.70
N ILE A 325 -7.63 3.71 -25.32
CA ILE A 325 -8.50 4.77 -25.84
C ILE A 325 -8.23 5.00 -27.33
N ILE A 326 -6.98 5.03 -27.75
CA ILE A 326 -6.62 5.15 -29.17
C ILE A 326 -7.16 3.96 -29.97
N LEU A 327 -6.95 2.74 -29.47
CA LEU A 327 -7.44 1.53 -30.11
C LEU A 327 -8.97 1.53 -30.21
N SER A 328 -9.66 1.96 -29.14
CA SER A 328 -11.12 2.10 -29.11
C SER A 328 -11.61 3.14 -30.12
N SER A 329 -10.89 4.27 -30.27
CA SER A 329 -11.20 5.29 -31.26
C SER A 329 -11.06 4.75 -32.69
N LEU A 330 -10.02 3.96 -32.97
CA LEU A 330 -9.82 3.30 -34.25
C LEU A 330 -10.91 2.27 -34.55
N MET A 331 -11.29 1.47 -33.53
CA MET A 331 -12.37 0.50 -33.64
C MET A 331 -13.71 1.19 -33.91
N LEU A 332 -13.99 2.30 -33.24
CA LEU A 332 -15.20 3.10 -33.47
C LEU A 332 -15.20 3.71 -34.86
N LEU A 333 -14.05 4.26 -35.30
CA LEU A 333 -13.89 4.79 -36.69
C LEU A 333 -14.17 3.69 -37.73
N ALA A 334 -13.57 2.51 -37.56
CA ALA A 334 -13.79 1.39 -38.49
C ALA A 334 -15.26 0.91 -38.49
N SER A 335 -15.89 0.87 -37.32
CA SER A 335 -17.31 0.52 -37.17
C SER A 335 -18.24 1.50 -37.88
N LEU A 336 -17.98 2.82 -37.70
CA LEU A 336 -18.75 3.88 -38.37
C LEU A 336 -18.54 3.86 -39.87
N ALA A 337 -17.29 3.71 -40.36
CA ALA A 337 -16.97 3.65 -41.78
C ALA A 337 -17.65 2.44 -42.46
N SER A 338 -17.57 1.25 -41.82
CA SER A 338 -18.26 0.05 -42.33
C SER A 338 -19.78 0.22 -42.32
N GLY A 339 -20.32 0.88 -41.29
CA GLY A 339 -21.74 1.21 -41.19
C GLY A 339 -22.23 2.12 -42.32
N LEU A 340 -21.42 3.12 -42.66
CA LEU A 340 -21.70 4.02 -43.79
C LEU A 340 -21.62 3.30 -45.14
N ALA A 341 -20.62 2.41 -45.31
CA ALA A 341 -20.45 1.65 -46.55
C ALA A 341 -21.68 0.76 -46.82
N LEU A 342 -22.22 0.09 -45.83
CA LEU A 342 -23.41 -0.76 -45.94
C LEU A 342 -24.71 0.02 -46.22
N ARG A 343 -24.79 1.29 -45.83
CA ARG A 343 -25.99 2.15 -45.93
C ARG A 343 -25.88 3.22 -46.96
N ARG A 344 -24.89 3.17 -47.85
CA ARG A 344 -24.69 4.21 -48.88
C ARG A 344 -25.94 4.46 -49.72
N TYR A 345 -26.67 3.41 -50.12
CA TYR A 345 -27.90 3.50 -50.86
C TYR A 345 -29.02 4.19 -50.08
N ASP A 346 -29.24 3.78 -48.81
CA ASP A 346 -30.28 4.37 -47.96
C ASP A 346 -30.01 5.85 -47.68
N LEU A 347 -28.72 6.23 -47.52
CA LEU A 347 -28.31 7.63 -47.37
C LEU A 347 -28.54 8.45 -48.65
N ALA A 348 -28.33 7.84 -49.82
CA ALA A 348 -28.63 8.50 -51.10
C ALA A 348 -30.14 8.72 -51.25
N VAL A 349 -30.98 7.76 -50.91
CA VAL A 349 -32.44 7.88 -50.91
C VAL A 349 -32.89 8.99 -49.95
N LEU A 350 -32.35 9.03 -48.71
CA LEU A 350 -32.67 10.11 -47.76
C LEU A 350 -32.31 11.49 -48.30
N ARG A 351 -31.21 11.62 -49.07
CA ARG A 351 -30.83 12.88 -49.69
C ARG A 351 -31.78 13.28 -50.81
N VAL A 352 -32.27 12.35 -51.64
CA VAL A 352 -33.29 12.60 -52.62
C VAL A 352 -34.61 13.06 -51.98
N LEU A 353 -34.94 12.52 -50.82
CA LEU A 353 -36.08 12.95 -50.02
C LEU A 353 -35.86 14.27 -49.24
N GLY A 354 -34.74 15.00 -49.52
CA GLY A 354 -34.49 16.32 -48.98
C GLY A 354 -33.61 16.39 -47.72
N ALA A 355 -32.98 15.31 -47.28
CA ALA A 355 -32.05 15.35 -46.16
C ALA A 355 -30.76 16.11 -46.55
N THR A 356 -30.36 17.12 -45.77
CA THR A 356 -29.15 17.90 -46.00
C THR A 356 -27.89 17.11 -45.60
N SER A 357 -26.74 17.42 -46.26
CA SER A 357 -25.44 16.85 -45.86
C SER A 357 -25.12 17.04 -44.39
N ARG A 358 -25.48 18.20 -43.83
CA ARG A 358 -25.28 18.51 -42.38
C ARG A 358 -26.07 17.56 -41.49
N ARG A 359 -27.28 17.14 -41.85
CA ARG A 359 -28.08 16.16 -41.08
C ARG A 359 -27.44 14.79 -41.07
N LEU A 360 -26.89 14.35 -42.21
CA LEU A 360 -26.21 13.05 -42.29
C LEU A 360 -24.94 13.03 -41.44
N SER A 361 -24.09 14.06 -41.57
CA SER A 361 -22.92 14.19 -40.70
C SER A 361 -23.28 14.25 -39.22
N ALA A 362 -24.34 15.02 -38.86
CA ALA A 362 -24.80 15.13 -37.50
C ALA A 362 -25.33 13.80 -36.95
N THR A 363 -25.88 12.90 -37.78
CA THR A 363 -26.31 11.57 -37.38
C THR A 363 -25.13 10.67 -37.01
N VAL A 364 -24.06 10.68 -37.85
CA VAL A 364 -22.83 9.92 -37.60
C VAL A 364 -22.13 10.41 -36.35
N LEU A 365 -22.04 11.74 -36.17
CA LEU A 365 -21.47 12.36 -34.98
C LEU A 365 -22.27 11.99 -33.70
N ALA A 366 -23.61 12.05 -33.78
CA ALA A 366 -24.48 11.68 -32.67
C ALA A 366 -24.31 10.18 -32.29
N GLU A 367 -24.20 9.29 -33.31
CA GLU A 367 -23.95 7.87 -33.09
C GLU A 367 -22.63 7.64 -32.32
N ALA A 368 -21.54 8.29 -32.77
CA ALA A 368 -20.25 8.22 -32.10
C ALA A 368 -20.28 8.74 -30.65
N LEU A 369 -20.90 9.91 -30.43
CA LEU A 369 -20.99 10.53 -29.11
C LEU A 369 -21.86 9.72 -28.16
N ILE A 370 -22.94 9.09 -28.64
CA ILE A 370 -23.77 8.22 -27.81
C ILE A 370 -22.99 6.97 -27.40
N ILE A 371 -22.32 6.29 -28.34
CA ILE A 371 -21.55 5.08 -28.07
C ILE A 371 -20.39 5.39 -27.10
N SER A 372 -19.59 6.44 -27.39
CA SER A 372 -18.46 6.81 -26.57
C SER A 372 -18.87 7.38 -25.21
N GLY A 373 -19.97 8.12 -25.14
CA GLY A 373 -20.53 8.64 -23.88
C GLY A 373 -21.03 7.54 -22.96
N ILE A 374 -21.79 6.57 -23.50
CA ILE A 374 -22.21 5.39 -22.75
C ILE A 374 -20.98 4.61 -22.29
N GLY A 375 -20.02 4.34 -23.17
CA GLY A 375 -18.77 3.67 -22.85
C GLY A 375 -17.98 4.40 -21.74
N ALA A 376 -17.89 5.73 -21.80
CA ALA A 376 -17.19 6.53 -20.80
C ALA A 376 -17.87 6.48 -19.42
N ILE A 377 -19.19 6.59 -19.36
CA ILE A 377 -19.94 6.50 -18.09
C ILE A 377 -19.76 5.12 -17.46
N PHE A 378 -19.94 4.05 -18.23
CA PHE A 378 -19.68 2.68 -17.74
C PHE A 378 -18.22 2.47 -17.38
N GLY A 379 -17.27 3.09 -18.10
CA GLY A 379 -15.85 3.06 -17.83
C GLY A 379 -15.49 3.69 -16.49
N VAL A 380 -16.07 4.86 -16.18
CA VAL A 380 -15.89 5.49 -14.87
C VAL A 380 -16.43 4.60 -13.74
N LEU A 381 -17.66 4.10 -13.87
CA LEU A 381 -18.25 3.21 -12.88
C LEU A 381 -17.40 1.95 -12.65
N LEU A 382 -16.97 1.31 -13.73
CA LEU A 382 -16.09 0.15 -13.65
C LEU A 382 -14.72 0.50 -13.04
N GLY A 383 -14.17 1.68 -13.32
CA GLY A 383 -12.93 2.18 -12.75
C GLY A 383 -12.99 2.32 -11.23
N HIS A 384 -14.09 2.86 -10.70
CA HIS A 384 -14.34 2.92 -9.25
C HIS A 384 -14.41 1.52 -8.62
N VAL A 385 -15.14 0.59 -9.24
CA VAL A 385 -15.24 -0.80 -8.78
C VAL A 385 -13.88 -1.49 -8.80
N LEU A 386 -13.09 -1.34 -9.86
CA LEU A 386 -11.75 -1.93 -9.96
C LEU A 386 -10.81 -1.38 -8.90
N ALA A 387 -10.82 -0.06 -8.66
CA ALA A 387 -10.01 0.57 -7.62
C ALA A 387 -10.41 0.07 -6.22
N TYR A 388 -11.71 -0.05 -5.95
CA TYR A 388 -12.24 -0.60 -4.71
C TYR A 388 -11.82 -2.06 -4.50
N CYS A 389 -11.99 -2.92 -5.51
CA CYS A 389 -11.58 -4.32 -5.46
C CYS A 389 -10.07 -4.46 -5.25
N ALA A 390 -9.24 -3.62 -5.89
CA ALA A 390 -7.80 -3.63 -5.71
C ALA A 390 -7.39 -3.34 -4.25
N VAL A 391 -8.02 -2.34 -3.61
CA VAL A 391 -7.73 -2.00 -2.20
C VAL A 391 -8.19 -3.11 -1.25
N ILE A 392 -9.35 -3.72 -1.48
CA ILE A 392 -9.83 -4.82 -0.61
C ILE A 392 -8.96 -6.07 -0.75
N SER A 393 -8.46 -6.36 -1.95
CA SER A 393 -7.65 -7.55 -2.22
C SER A 393 -6.26 -7.47 -1.59
N ILE A 394 -5.74 -6.26 -1.32
CA ILE A 394 -4.41 -6.05 -0.74
C ILE A 394 -4.58 -5.66 0.73
N GLU A 395 -4.37 -6.62 1.63
CA GLU A 395 -4.60 -6.45 3.08
C GLU A 395 -3.79 -5.30 3.68
N SER A 396 -2.55 -5.10 3.23
CA SER A 396 -1.67 -4.01 3.67
C SER A 396 -2.24 -2.61 3.37
N LEU A 397 -3.09 -2.47 2.36
CA LEU A 397 -3.66 -1.18 1.95
C LEU A 397 -4.94 -0.81 2.72
N ARG A 398 -5.62 -1.79 3.34
CA ARG A 398 -6.89 -1.55 4.06
C ARG A 398 -6.77 -0.58 5.24
N GLY A 399 -5.57 -0.39 5.81
CA GLY A 399 -5.31 0.61 6.86
C GLY A 399 -4.84 1.96 6.33
N LEU A 400 -4.36 1.98 5.08
CA LEU A 400 -3.83 3.19 4.46
C LEU A 400 -4.88 3.93 3.63
N VAL A 401 -5.75 3.18 2.92
CA VAL A 401 -6.78 3.72 2.03
C VAL A 401 -8.15 3.37 2.58
N LEU A 402 -9.05 4.36 2.62
CA LEU A 402 -10.48 4.16 2.94
C LEU A 402 -11.19 3.60 1.70
N PRO A 403 -11.61 2.32 1.68
CA PRO A 403 -12.22 1.73 0.49
C PRO A 403 -13.51 2.43 0.07
N GLU A 404 -14.33 2.84 1.04
CA GLU A 404 -15.60 3.51 0.79
C GLU A 404 -15.44 4.86 0.07
N ALA A 405 -14.35 5.57 0.32
CA ALA A 405 -14.05 6.83 -0.35
C ALA A 405 -13.76 6.67 -1.85
N LEU A 406 -13.44 5.45 -2.31
CA LEU A 406 -13.24 5.13 -3.72
C LEU A 406 -14.55 5.01 -4.50
N LEU A 407 -15.67 4.76 -3.84
CA LEU A 407 -16.99 4.64 -4.49
C LEU A 407 -17.70 6.00 -4.63
N ILE A 408 -17.16 7.06 -4.02
CA ILE A 408 -17.75 8.41 -4.07
C ILE A 408 -17.33 9.09 -5.38
N PRO A 409 -18.30 9.55 -6.20
CA PRO A 409 -18.00 10.31 -7.42
C PRO A 409 -17.18 11.57 -7.11
N ARG A 410 -16.21 11.85 -7.96
CA ARG A 410 -15.32 13.02 -7.82
C ARG A 410 -15.45 13.95 -9.02
N ALA A 411 -15.10 15.21 -8.87
CA ALA A 411 -15.09 16.17 -9.98
C ALA A 411 -14.24 15.72 -11.19
N MET A 412 -13.23 14.90 -10.94
CA MET A 412 -12.36 14.32 -11.99
C MET A 412 -13.06 13.31 -12.90
N ASP A 413 -14.14 12.69 -12.46
CA ASP A 413 -14.90 11.72 -13.24
C ASP A 413 -15.49 12.38 -14.49
N VAL A 414 -15.87 13.65 -14.37
CA VAL A 414 -16.28 14.48 -15.51
C VAL A 414 -15.16 14.60 -16.54
N GLY A 415 -13.91 14.72 -16.08
CA GLY A 415 -12.73 14.73 -16.96
C GLY A 415 -12.58 13.43 -17.77
N PHE A 416 -12.76 12.28 -17.14
CA PHE A 416 -12.72 10.97 -17.82
C PHE A 416 -13.86 10.80 -18.81
N ILE A 417 -15.07 11.26 -18.47
CA ILE A 417 -16.21 11.27 -19.41
C ILE A 417 -15.91 12.17 -20.61
N LEU A 418 -15.34 13.36 -20.40
CA LEU A 418 -14.93 14.25 -21.47
C LEU A 418 -13.87 13.62 -22.39
N ILE A 419 -12.87 12.92 -21.84
CA ILE A 419 -11.88 12.18 -22.63
C ILE A 419 -12.58 11.16 -23.52
N GLY A 420 -13.53 10.40 -23.00
CA GLY A 420 -14.32 9.45 -23.78
C GLY A 420 -15.13 10.12 -24.90
N LEU A 421 -15.78 11.25 -24.63
CA LEU A 421 -16.52 12.01 -25.63
C LEU A 421 -15.60 12.59 -26.72
N VAL A 422 -14.43 13.12 -26.35
CA VAL A 422 -13.42 13.60 -27.29
C VAL A 422 -12.91 12.46 -28.17
N SER A 423 -12.69 11.27 -27.62
CA SER A 423 -12.29 10.11 -28.41
C SER A 423 -13.35 9.73 -29.46
N GLY A 424 -14.63 9.77 -29.10
CA GLY A 424 -15.75 9.55 -30.01
C GLY A 424 -15.86 10.63 -31.09
N LEU A 425 -15.66 11.91 -30.71
CA LEU A 425 -15.63 13.04 -31.64
C LEU A 425 -14.52 12.84 -32.68
N VAL A 426 -13.30 12.55 -32.24
CA VAL A 426 -12.15 12.31 -33.13
C VAL A 426 -12.41 11.14 -34.08
N ALA A 427 -12.90 10.01 -33.57
CA ALA A 427 -13.22 8.82 -34.34
C ALA A 427 -14.29 9.08 -35.42
N SER A 428 -15.21 10.01 -35.17
CA SER A 428 -16.30 10.34 -36.11
C SER A 428 -15.93 11.35 -37.21
N LEU A 429 -14.80 12.04 -37.09
CA LEU A 429 -14.44 13.12 -38.03
C LEU A 429 -14.40 12.64 -39.50
N VAL A 430 -13.64 11.58 -39.77
CA VAL A 430 -13.52 11.04 -41.14
C VAL A 430 -14.83 10.47 -41.64
N PRO A 431 -15.56 9.60 -40.89
CA PRO A 431 -16.85 9.09 -41.32
C PRO A 431 -17.91 10.20 -41.57
N SER A 432 -17.95 11.23 -40.71
CA SER A 432 -18.94 12.30 -40.84
C SER A 432 -18.70 13.15 -42.08
N ILE A 433 -17.43 13.44 -42.42
CA ILE A 433 -17.06 14.16 -43.68
C ILE A 433 -17.40 13.29 -44.89
N THR A 434 -17.13 12.00 -44.85
CA THR A 434 -17.44 11.06 -45.93
C THR A 434 -18.96 10.96 -46.15
N ALA A 435 -19.76 10.91 -45.08
CA ALA A 435 -21.22 10.95 -45.18
C ALA A 435 -21.75 12.24 -45.84
N ALA A 436 -21.11 13.37 -45.56
CA ALA A 436 -21.47 14.66 -46.18
C ALA A 436 -21.19 14.72 -47.66
N ARG A 437 -20.13 14.05 -48.12
CA ARG A 437 -19.64 14.09 -49.51
C ARG A 437 -20.15 12.95 -50.40
N THR A 438 -21.12 12.14 -49.95
CA THR A 438 -21.67 11.00 -50.69
C THR A 438 -22.23 11.47 -52.03
N ASP A 439 -21.74 10.89 -53.15
CA ASP A 439 -22.22 11.17 -54.52
C ASP A 439 -23.53 10.41 -54.78
N ILE A 440 -24.61 11.19 -54.95
CA ILE A 440 -25.97 10.67 -55.12
C ILE A 440 -26.14 10.12 -56.56
N ALA A 441 -25.62 10.84 -57.55
CA ALA A 441 -25.84 10.51 -58.95
C ALA A 441 -25.19 9.17 -59.34
N GLY A 442 -23.93 8.99 -58.93
CA GLY A 442 -23.18 7.78 -59.21
C GLY A 442 -23.72 6.53 -58.47
N LEU A 443 -24.30 6.69 -57.28
CA LEU A 443 -24.85 5.59 -56.50
C LEU A 443 -26.23 5.11 -57.05
N LEU A 444 -27.09 6.04 -57.44
CA LEU A 444 -28.39 5.70 -57.99
C LEU A 444 -28.28 5.12 -59.41
N ALA A 445 -27.26 5.52 -60.19
CA ALA A 445 -27.01 4.99 -61.54
C ALA A 445 -26.50 3.52 -61.52
N ARG A 446 -25.82 3.08 -60.44
CA ARG A 446 -25.28 1.70 -60.32
C ARG A 446 -26.27 0.69 -59.78
N GLY A 447 -27.45 1.12 -59.32
CA GLY A 447 -28.46 0.20 -58.72
C GLY A 447 -28.00 -0.46 -57.40
N ARG A 448 -28.91 -1.28 -56.85
CA ARG A 448 -28.55 -2.22 -55.78
C ARG A 448 -27.79 -3.38 -56.43
N GLY A 449 -26.47 -3.35 -56.38
CA GLY A 449 -25.64 -4.51 -56.69
C GLY A 449 -25.31 -5.31 -55.40
#